data_28b965c90c004bd8ef5aafc7c4a06a16
#
_entry.id   28b965c90c004bd8ef5aafc7c4a06a16
#
_cell.length_a   1.000
_cell.length_b   1.000
_cell.length_c   1.000
_cell.angle_alpha   90.00
_cell.angle_beta   90.00
_cell.angle_gamma   90.00
#
_symmetry.space_group_name_H-M   'P 1'
#
loop_
_entity.id
_entity.type
_entity.pdbx_description
1 polymer ?
#
loop_
_entity_poly.entity_id
_entity_poly.type
_entity_poly.pdbx_seq_one_letter_code
_entity_poly.pdbx_strand_id
1 'polypeptide(L)'
;YLYLQISNLQVERQRAIIWDSDINSIFLAMTLKNEINGRFLPVAFLSTNSKNSQINGIPIERLCIDEISDIFNKYNCTSIIFQQKQLANLSNDLINIFINNNIKLLTINEIKEFNQNDIEISHQIKNIRIEDLLGRHEINIERKKIENFISTKTVLISGAAGSIGSEIVRQILDMGANKAILIDQAETPMHNLQLEILK
;
A
#
# COMPACT_ATOMS: atom_id res chain seq x y z
N TYR A 1 -46.73 0.22 13.54
CA TYR A 1 -45.99 0.76 12.40
C TYR A 1 -44.78 1.53 12.95
N LEU A 2 -43.61 0.91 12.84
CA LEU A 2 -42.34 1.54 13.22
C LEU A 2 -41.85 2.31 11.98
N TYR A 3 -41.92 3.64 12.00
CA TYR A 3 -41.22 4.46 11.01
C TYR A 3 -39.77 4.60 11.43
N LEU A 4 -38.87 3.89 10.74
CA LEU A 4 -37.43 4.19 10.80
C LEU A 4 -37.19 5.41 9.89
N GLN A 5 -37.07 6.57 10.46
CA GLN A 5 -36.58 7.75 9.79
C GLN A 5 -35.06 7.64 9.74
N ILE A 6 -34.54 7.09 8.65
CA ILE A 6 -33.10 7.14 8.36
C ILE A 6 -32.83 8.56 7.88
N SER A 7 -32.49 9.45 8.80
CA SER A 7 -31.88 10.72 8.44
C SER A 7 -30.58 10.40 7.68
N ASN A 8 -30.37 11.05 6.54
CA ASN A 8 -29.12 11.05 5.80
C ASN A 8 -27.99 11.46 6.76
N LEU A 9 -27.33 10.50 7.37
CA LEU A 9 -26.05 10.69 8.02
C LEU A 9 -25.09 11.04 6.89
N GLN A 10 -24.91 12.31 6.61
CA GLN A 10 -23.76 12.77 5.85
C GLN A 10 -22.55 12.29 6.62
N VAL A 11 -21.91 11.22 6.13
CA VAL A 11 -20.63 10.74 6.66
C VAL A 11 -19.67 11.92 6.49
N GLU A 12 -19.24 12.51 7.59
CA GLU A 12 -18.29 13.61 7.58
C GLU A 12 -17.00 13.09 6.93
N ARG A 13 -16.70 13.60 5.72
CA ARG A 13 -15.54 13.15 4.94
C ARG A 13 -14.27 13.62 5.61
N GLN A 14 -13.33 12.70 5.80
CA GLN A 14 -12.03 13.00 6.37
C GLN A 14 -11.19 13.85 5.39
N ARG A 15 -10.80 15.04 5.80
CA ARG A 15 -9.96 15.94 5.00
C ARG A 15 -8.58 15.33 4.85
N ALA A 16 -8.03 15.32 3.62
CA ALA A 16 -6.73 14.77 3.33
C ALA A 16 -5.95 15.66 2.34
N ILE A 17 -4.66 15.79 2.56
CA ILE A 17 -3.73 16.38 1.59
C ILE A 17 -3.26 15.27 0.65
N ILE A 18 -3.10 15.59 -0.63
CA ILE A 18 -2.55 14.66 -1.62
C ILE A 18 -1.08 15.00 -1.84
N TRP A 19 -0.23 13.99 -1.77
CA TRP A 19 1.18 14.18 -2.06
C TRP A 19 1.42 14.39 -3.55
N ASP A 20 2.23 15.44 -3.84
CA ASP A 20 2.61 15.89 -5.17
C ASP A 20 1.41 16.37 -6.03
N SER A 21 1.72 16.95 -7.18
CA SER A 21 0.76 17.48 -8.15
C SER A 21 0.99 16.93 -9.56
N ASP A 22 1.49 15.70 -9.64
CA ASP A 22 1.62 14.96 -10.88
C ASP A 22 0.23 14.52 -11.43
N ILE A 23 0.22 14.05 -12.65
CA ILE A 23 -1.02 13.65 -13.37
C ILE A 23 -1.83 12.63 -12.57
N ASN A 24 -1.17 11.67 -11.94
CA ASN A 24 -1.83 10.61 -11.18
C ASN A 24 -2.40 11.12 -9.85
N SER A 25 -1.69 12.04 -9.18
CA SER A 25 -2.15 12.71 -7.96
C SER A 25 -3.33 13.63 -8.23
N ILE A 26 -3.33 14.35 -9.35
CA ILE A 26 -4.45 15.17 -9.81
C ILE A 26 -5.68 14.28 -10.07
N PHE A 27 -5.49 13.17 -10.77
CA PHE A 27 -6.55 12.23 -11.07
C PHE A 27 -7.14 11.62 -9.79
N LEU A 28 -6.30 11.17 -8.85
CA LEU A 28 -6.72 10.69 -7.53
C LEU A 28 -7.57 11.73 -6.80
N ALA A 29 -7.09 12.99 -6.73
CA ALA A 29 -7.82 14.06 -6.06
C ALA A 29 -9.19 14.31 -6.70
N MET A 30 -9.28 14.32 -8.03
CA MET A 30 -10.53 14.52 -8.75
C MET A 30 -11.52 13.39 -8.50
N THR A 31 -11.04 12.16 -8.51
CA THR A 31 -11.90 10.99 -8.24
C THR A 31 -12.43 11.01 -6.81
N LEU A 32 -11.56 11.24 -5.81
CA LEU A 32 -11.98 11.36 -4.42
C LEU A 32 -12.96 12.52 -4.20
N LYS A 33 -12.77 13.65 -4.89
CA LYS A 33 -13.66 14.81 -4.80
C LYS A 33 -15.08 14.50 -5.29
N ASN A 34 -15.18 13.71 -6.37
CA ASN A 34 -16.44 13.39 -7.04
C ASN A 34 -17.13 12.14 -6.46
N GLU A 35 -16.48 11.40 -5.59
CA GLU A 35 -17.04 10.21 -4.95
C GLU A 35 -18.19 10.59 -3.99
N ILE A 36 -19.42 10.12 -4.21
CA ILE A 36 -20.63 10.57 -3.50
C ILE A 36 -20.58 10.19 -2.03
N ASN A 37 -20.15 8.95 -1.71
CA ASN A 37 -20.04 8.43 -0.35
C ASN A 37 -18.58 8.26 0.09
N GLY A 38 -17.68 9.01 -0.55
CA GLY A 38 -16.24 8.87 -0.33
C GLY A 38 -15.82 9.23 1.10
N ARG A 39 -14.95 8.40 1.65
CA ARG A 39 -14.39 8.59 3.00
C ARG A 39 -13.48 9.81 3.10
N PHE A 40 -12.79 10.18 2.01
CA PHE A 40 -11.80 11.26 2.00
C PHE A 40 -12.23 12.45 1.14
N LEU A 41 -11.87 13.65 1.59
CA LEU A 41 -12.03 14.90 0.86
C LEU A 41 -10.65 15.53 0.62
N PRO A 42 -10.13 15.57 -0.61
CA PRO A 42 -8.87 16.24 -0.91
C PRO A 42 -9.02 17.75 -0.74
N VAL A 43 -8.17 18.35 0.08
CA VAL A 43 -8.25 19.80 0.44
C VAL A 43 -7.07 20.60 -0.10
N ALA A 44 -5.92 19.98 -0.34
CA ALA A 44 -4.75 20.59 -0.93
C ALA A 44 -3.85 19.52 -1.55
N PHE A 45 -2.94 19.94 -2.43
CA PHE A 45 -1.75 19.19 -2.82
C PHE A 45 -0.55 19.72 -2.02
N LEU A 46 0.38 18.84 -1.67
CA LEU A 46 1.67 19.21 -1.09
C LEU A 46 2.78 18.78 -2.05
N SER A 47 3.45 19.73 -2.69
CA SER A 47 4.43 19.44 -3.76
C SER A 47 5.76 20.16 -3.54
N THR A 48 6.84 19.53 -3.97
CA THR A 48 8.18 20.11 -3.94
C THR A 48 8.42 21.09 -5.09
N ASN A 49 7.76 20.92 -6.24
CA ASN A 49 8.06 21.56 -7.51
C ASN A 49 6.81 22.02 -8.28
N SER A 50 5.91 22.76 -7.67
CA SER A 50 4.77 23.27 -8.40
C SER A 50 4.98 24.67 -8.93
N LYS A 51 4.59 24.88 -10.21
CA LYS A 51 4.52 26.21 -10.86
C LYS A 51 3.14 26.86 -10.70
N ASN A 52 2.12 26.07 -10.41
CA ASN A 52 0.74 26.51 -10.30
C ASN A 52 0.37 26.70 -8.83
N SER A 53 -0.54 27.65 -8.55
CA SER A 53 -1.06 27.89 -7.22
C SER A 53 -2.25 26.98 -6.88
N GLN A 54 -2.95 26.45 -7.90
CA GLN A 54 -4.10 25.56 -7.74
C GLN A 54 -4.36 24.72 -9.01
N ILE A 55 -5.00 23.55 -8.83
CA ILE A 55 -5.48 22.69 -9.90
C ILE A 55 -6.92 22.29 -9.59
N ASN A 56 -7.84 22.57 -10.53
CA ASN A 56 -9.27 22.25 -10.41
C ASN A 56 -9.91 22.74 -9.10
N GLY A 57 -9.49 23.93 -8.63
CA GLY A 57 -9.97 24.54 -7.40
C GLY A 57 -9.40 23.93 -6.12
N ILE A 58 -8.40 23.04 -6.24
CA ILE A 58 -7.64 22.50 -5.10
C ILE A 58 -6.30 23.23 -5.05
N PRO A 59 -5.97 23.93 -3.96
CA PRO A 59 -4.71 24.66 -3.82
C PRO A 59 -3.52 23.72 -3.77
N ILE A 60 -2.36 24.24 -4.21
CA ILE A 60 -1.08 23.55 -4.11
C ILE A 60 -0.22 24.31 -3.13
N GLU A 61 0.19 23.64 -2.07
CA GLU A 61 1.14 24.14 -1.09
C GLU A 61 2.54 23.65 -1.43
N ARG A 62 3.51 24.53 -1.27
CA ARG A 62 4.91 24.15 -1.44
C ARG A 62 5.38 23.45 -0.17
N LEU A 63 6.08 22.34 -0.33
CA LEU A 63 6.71 21.66 0.79
C LEU A 63 7.77 22.54 1.42
N CYS A 64 7.51 23.01 2.63
CA CYS A 64 8.44 23.65 3.52
C CYS A 64 8.43 22.87 4.84
N ILE A 65 9.59 22.35 5.25
CA ILE A 65 9.70 21.47 6.42
C ILE A 65 9.24 22.18 7.69
N ASP A 66 9.64 23.44 7.84
CA ASP A 66 9.34 24.24 9.03
C ASP A 66 7.86 24.65 9.12
N GLU A 67 7.13 24.64 7.99
CA GLU A 67 5.73 25.08 7.89
C GLU A 67 4.74 23.90 7.77
N ILE A 68 5.20 22.66 7.86
CA ILE A 68 4.34 21.48 7.68
C ILE A 68 3.14 21.53 8.63
N SER A 69 3.37 21.79 9.91
CA SER A 69 2.29 21.89 10.91
C SER A 69 1.27 22.95 10.54
N ASP A 70 1.72 24.10 10.09
CA ASP A 70 0.85 25.23 9.74
C ASP A 70 0.01 24.91 8.51
N ILE A 71 0.58 24.24 7.51
CA ILE A 71 -0.15 23.77 6.34
C ILE A 71 -1.28 22.81 6.74
N PHE A 72 -1.00 21.82 7.58
CA PHE A 72 -2.01 20.87 8.01
C PHE A 72 -3.10 21.52 8.88
N ASN A 73 -2.73 22.45 9.75
CA ASN A 73 -3.66 23.24 10.56
C ASN A 73 -4.54 24.14 9.69
N LYS A 74 -3.97 24.85 8.70
CA LYS A 74 -4.68 25.70 7.75
C LYS A 74 -5.85 24.97 7.07
N TYR A 75 -5.66 23.70 6.72
CA TYR A 75 -6.67 22.89 6.06
C TYR A 75 -7.49 22.03 7.02
N ASN A 76 -7.29 22.16 8.33
CA ASN A 76 -7.90 21.30 9.35
C ASN A 76 -7.82 19.82 8.95
N CYS A 77 -6.61 19.36 8.70
CA CYS A 77 -6.30 18.05 8.13
C CYS A 77 -5.23 17.36 8.96
N THR A 78 -5.35 16.05 9.14
CA THR A 78 -4.38 15.22 9.88
C THR A 78 -3.85 14.06 9.06
N SER A 79 -4.12 14.04 7.76
CA SER A 79 -3.74 12.92 6.89
C SER A 79 -3.22 13.37 5.55
N ILE A 80 -2.26 12.63 5.02
CA ILE A 80 -1.70 12.81 3.69
C ILE A 80 -1.76 11.48 2.93
N ILE A 81 -2.15 11.52 1.65
CA ILE A 81 -2.31 10.35 0.80
C ILE A 81 -1.21 10.34 -0.25
N PHE A 82 -0.49 9.23 -0.31
CA PHE A 82 0.56 8.94 -1.28
C PHE A 82 0.11 7.83 -2.24
N GLN A 83 0.59 7.86 -3.44
CA GLN A 83 0.61 6.67 -4.28
C GLN A 83 1.79 5.79 -3.90
N GLN A 84 1.64 4.47 -4.02
CA GLN A 84 2.66 3.50 -3.59
C GLN A 84 4.04 3.78 -4.19
N LYS A 85 4.12 4.18 -5.46
CA LYS A 85 5.40 4.56 -6.10
C LYS A 85 6.08 5.77 -5.48
N GLN A 86 5.30 6.71 -4.98
CA GLN A 86 5.84 7.94 -4.38
C GLN A 86 6.49 7.67 -3.03
N LEU A 87 6.00 6.66 -2.30
CA LEU A 87 6.56 6.25 -1.00
C LEU A 87 8.00 5.77 -1.10
N ALA A 88 8.37 5.06 -2.17
CA ALA A 88 9.72 4.55 -2.38
C ALA A 88 10.78 5.68 -2.50
N ASN A 89 10.35 6.88 -2.85
CA ASN A 89 11.20 8.05 -3.05
C ASN A 89 11.18 9.03 -1.87
N LEU A 90 10.40 8.76 -0.81
CA LEU A 90 10.37 9.60 0.38
C LEU A 90 11.63 9.39 1.21
N SER A 91 12.25 10.50 1.65
CA SER A 91 13.36 10.42 2.60
C SER A 91 12.85 10.05 3.99
N ASN A 92 13.67 9.32 4.74
CA ASN A 92 13.36 8.97 6.14
C ASN A 92 13.15 10.22 7.02
N ASP A 93 13.86 11.30 6.73
CA ASP A 93 13.72 12.56 7.46
C ASP A 93 12.31 13.15 7.29
N LEU A 94 11.79 13.15 6.07
CA LEU A 94 10.45 13.65 5.79
C LEU A 94 9.36 12.78 6.43
N ILE A 95 9.53 11.47 6.42
CA ILE A 95 8.65 10.52 7.11
C ILE A 95 8.62 10.82 8.61
N ASN A 96 9.78 10.99 9.24
CA ASN A 96 9.90 11.33 10.65
C ASN A 96 9.22 12.67 10.98
N ILE A 97 9.31 13.66 10.09
CA ILE A 97 8.65 14.95 10.26
C ILE A 97 7.13 14.78 10.28
N PHE A 98 6.56 14.02 9.36
CA PHE A 98 5.13 13.73 9.36
C PHE A 98 4.68 13.01 10.64
N ILE A 99 5.45 12.01 11.08
CA ILE A 99 5.15 11.25 12.29
C ILE A 99 5.19 12.15 13.54
N ASN A 100 6.25 12.96 13.68
CA ASN A 100 6.42 13.86 14.81
C ASN A 100 5.32 14.92 14.91
N ASN A 101 4.71 15.29 13.77
CA ASN A 101 3.58 16.19 13.70
C ASN A 101 2.22 15.47 13.77
N ASN A 102 2.18 14.17 14.15
CA ASN A 102 0.97 13.35 14.23
C ASN A 102 0.17 13.28 12.92
N ILE A 103 0.82 13.40 11.76
CA ILE A 103 0.20 13.32 10.46
C ILE A 103 0.12 11.85 10.04
N LYS A 104 -1.10 11.38 9.74
CA LYS A 104 -1.35 10.01 9.28
C LYS A 104 -0.91 9.84 7.84
N LEU A 105 -0.04 8.89 7.59
CA LEU A 105 0.41 8.53 6.27
C LEU A 105 -0.52 7.45 5.69
N LEU A 106 -1.12 7.75 4.56
CA LEU A 106 -2.05 6.88 3.85
C LEU A 106 -1.48 6.56 2.47
N THR A 107 -1.75 5.37 1.97
CA THR A 107 -1.34 4.95 0.63
C THR A 107 -2.47 4.35 -0.17
N ILE A 108 -2.38 4.50 -1.47
CA ILE A 108 -3.21 3.83 -2.46
C ILE A 108 -2.32 3.17 -3.51
N ASN A 109 -2.72 2.00 -3.98
CA ASN A 109 -2.08 1.35 -5.12
C ASN A 109 -2.25 2.22 -6.39
N GLU A 110 -1.41 1.99 -7.41
CA GLU A 110 -1.61 2.66 -8.70
C GLU A 110 -3.01 2.41 -9.23
N ILE A 111 -3.66 3.48 -9.59
CA ILE A 111 -4.94 3.42 -10.29
C ILE A 111 -4.64 3.05 -11.74
N LYS A 112 -4.66 1.74 -12.04
CA LYS A 112 -4.56 1.22 -13.40
C LYS A 112 -5.98 1.16 -13.95
N GLU A 113 -6.28 1.96 -14.96
CA GLU A 113 -7.50 1.97 -15.79
C GLU A 113 -8.85 1.75 -15.06
N PHE A 114 -9.79 2.67 -15.28
CA PHE A 114 -11.13 2.61 -14.73
C PHE A 114 -11.99 1.61 -15.50
N ASN A 115 -12.43 0.55 -14.84
CA ASN A 115 -13.70 -0.07 -15.15
C ASN A 115 -14.80 0.65 -14.35
N GLN A 116 -15.84 1.11 -15.00
CA GLN A 116 -16.97 1.89 -14.43
C GLN A 116 -17.75 1.17 -13.31
N ASN A 117 -17.35 -0.06 -12.95
CA ASN A 117 -17.94 -0.88 -11.88
C ASN A 117 -17.05 -1.01 -10.65
N ASP A 118 -15.95 -0.26 -10.58
CA ASP A 118 -15.02 -0.44 -9.47
C ASP A 118 -15.48 0.31 -8.21
N ILE A 119 -15.42 -0.45 -7.14
CA ILE A 119 -15.52 -0.09 -5.72
C ILE A 119 -14.92 1.28 -5.47
N GLU A 120 -15.65 2.10 -4.72
CA GLU A 120 -15.24 3.44 -4.27
C GLU A 120 -13.73 3.47 -3.93
N ILE A 121 -12.98 4.34 -4.58
CA ILE A 121 -11.51 4.45 -4.45
C ILE A 121 -11.10 4.71 -3.01
N SER A 122 -11.93 5.42 -2.25
CA SER A 122 -11.70 5.70 -0.83
C SER A 122 -11.51 4.43 0.01
N HIS A 123 -12.10 3.29 -0.37
CA HIS A 123 -11.93 2.01 0.31
C HIS A 123 -10.58 1.34 0.03
N GLN A 124 -9.90 1.71 -1.04
CA GLN A 124 -8.57 1.20 -1.38
C GLN A 124 -7.45 1.92 -0.61
N ILE A 125 -7.76 3.06 0.02
CA ILE A 125 -6.80 3.84 0.79
C ILE A 125 -6.52 3.15 2.13
N LYS A 126 -5.26 2.81 2.38
CA LYS A 126 -4.79 2.10 3.57
C LYS A 126 -3.85 2.97 4.40
N ASN A 127 -3.87 2.75 5.73
CA ASN A 127 -2.84 3.31 6.60
C ASN A 127 -1.50 2.67 6.26
N ILE A 128 -0.45 3.49 6.17
CA ILE A 128 0.92 3.02 6.07
C ILE A 128 1.39 2.71 7.49
N ARG A 129 1.90 1.52 7.71
CA ARG A 129 2.58 1.18 8.95
C ARG A 129 4.01 1.71 8.88
N ILE A 130 4.52 2.19 10.01
CA ILE A 130 5.88 2.72 10.11
C ILE A 130 6.90 1.66 9.68
N GLU A 131 6.61 0.39 9.98
CA GLU A 131 7.42 -0.76 9.58
C GLU A 131 7.53 -0.92 8.06
N ASP A 132 6.49 -0.51 7.31
CA ASP A 132 6.48 -0.56 5.84
C ASP A 132 7.35 0.56 5.22
N LEU A 133 7.58 1.64 5.98
CA LEU A 133 8.41 2.79 5.59
C LEU A 133 9.89 2.63 5.99
N LEU A 134 10.17 1.90 7.06
CA LEU A 134 11.53 1.63 7.53
C LEU A 134 12.21 0.57 6.67
N GLY A 135 12.27 0.83 5.36
CA GLY A 135 13.28 0.24 4.48
C GLY A 135 13.45 -1.28 4.52
N ARG A 136 12.37 -2.05 4.47
CA ARG A 136 12.46 -3.28 3.70
C ARG A 136 12.48 -2.87 2.24
N HIS A 137 13.67 -2.62 1.71
CA HIS A 137 13.86 -2.76 0.27
C HIS A 137 13.19 -4.08 -0.09
N GLU A 138 12.18 -4.06 -0.95
CA GLU A 138 11.74 -5.28 -1.60
C GLU A 138 13.04 -5.90 -2.11
N ILE A 139 13.40 -7.03 -1.50
CA ILE A 139 14.53 -7.81 -1.99
C ILE A 139 14.04 -8.25 -3.36
N ASN A 140 14.48 -7.54 -4.40
CA ASN A 140 14.15 -7.88 -5.78
C ASN A 140 14.92 -9.17 -6.07
N ILE A 141 14.28 -10.28 -5.68
CA ILE A 141 14.82 -11.61 -5.86
C ILE A 141 14.79 -11.83 -7.36
N GLU A 142 15.96 -11.87 -7.99
CA GLU A 142 16.09 -12.24 -9.38
C GLU A 142 15.69 -13.72 -9.53
N ARG A 143 14.39 -13.96 -9.63
CA ARG A 143 13.78 -15.31 -9.71
C ARG A 143 14.51 -16.21 -10.67
N LYS A 144 14.88 -15.72 -11.86
CA LYS A 144 15.64 -16.47 -12.87
C LYS A 144 17.00 -16.98 -12.37
N LYS A 145 17.71 -16.22 -11.53
CA LYS A 145 18.97 -16.69 -10.96
C LYS A 145 18.75 -17.82 -9.97
N ILE A 146 17.68 -17.76 -9.18
CA ILE A 146 17.34 -18.83 -8.24
C ILE A 146 16.89 -20.08 -8.99
N GLU A 147 16.00 -19.94 -9.97
CA GLU A 147 15.57 -21.05 -10.84
C GLU A 147 16.77 -21.77 -11.45
N ASN A 148 17.70 -21.05 -12.06
CA ASN A 148 18.92 -21.62 -12.62
C ASN A 148 19.82 -22.30 -11.57
N PHE A 149 19.84 -21.76 -10.35
CA PHE A 149 20.65 -22.33 -9.27
C PHE A 149 20.08 -23.64 -8.73
N ILE A 150 18.73 -23.70 -8.53
CA ILE A 150 18.08 -24.85 -7.89
C ILE A 150 17.69 -25.95 -8.87
N SER A 151 17.48 -25.65 -10.15
CA SER A 151 17.04 -26.63 -11.18
C SER A 151 17.89 -27.88 -11.28
N THR A 152 19.21 -27.80 -10.97
CA THR A 152 20.13 -28.92 -10.98
C THR A 152 20.45 -29.49 -9.60
N LYS A 153 19.85 -28.96 -8.54
CA LYS A 153 20.21 -29.28 -7.15
C LYS A 153 19.18 -30.17 -6.47
N THR A 154 19.65 -30.87 -5.45
CA THR A 154 18.81 -31.48 -4.43
C THR A 154 18.69 -30.49 -3.27
N VAL A 155 17.48 -30.09 -2.97
CA VAL A 155 17.16 -29.10 -1.90
C VAL A 155 16.61 -29.86 -0.70
N LEU A 156 17.24 -29.69 0.46
CA LEU A 156 16.75 -30.22 1.73
C LEU A 156 16.05 -29.12 2.52
N ILE A 157 14.83 -29.37 3.00
CA ILE A 157 14.04 -28.41 3.78
C ILE A 157 13.67 -29.07 5.11
N SER A 158 14.19 -28.52 6.21
CA SER A 158 13.79 -28.88 7.56
C SER A 158 12.64 -27.98 8.03
N GLY A 159 11.72 -28.53 8.83
CA GLY A 159 10.49 -27.82 9.22
C GLY A 159 9.55 -27.64 8.02
N ALA A 160 9.55 -28.57 7.08
CA ALA A 160 8.86 -28.47 5.80
C ALA A 160 7.33 -28.38 5.92
N ALA A 161 6.75 -28.90 6.99
CA ALA A 161 5.31 -28.85 7.25
C ALA A 161 4.87 -27.61 8.05
N GLY A 162 5.81 -26.76 8.50
CA GLY A 162 5.52 -25.48 9.13
C GLY A 162 5.05 -24.43 8.13
N SER A 163 4.52 -23.29 8.65
CA SER A 163 3.98 -22.20 7.81
C SER A 163 4.99 -21.63 6.82
N ILE A 164 6.27 -21.46 7.23
CA ILE A 164 7.34 -20.97 6.35
C ILE A 164 7.86 -22.10 5.47
N GLY A 165 8.13 -23.28 6.05
CA GLY A 165 8.69 -24.41 5.34
C GLY A 165 7.82 -24.89 4.19
N SER A 166 6.51 -25.01 4.39
CA SER A 166 5.58 -25.43 3.35
C SER A 166 5.49 -24.44 2.19
N GLU A 167 5.58 -23.14 2.47
CA GLU A 167 5.63 -22.12 1.43
C GLU A 167 6.94 -22.18 0.63
N ILE A 168 8.08 -22.40 1.28
CA ILE A 168 9.36 -22.61 0.61
C ILE A 168 9.27 -23.86 -0.29
N VAL A 169 8.65 -24.95 0.18
CA VAL A 169 8.46 -26.16 -0.62
C VAL A 169 7.70 -25.86 -1.91
N ARG A 170 6.57 -25.15 -1.84
CA ARG A 170 5.78 -24.75 -3.01
C ARG A 170 6.62 -23.94 -3.99
N GLN A 171 7.32 -22.94 -3.49
CA GLN A 171 8.13 -22.05 -4.33
C GLN A 171 9.27 -22.77 -5.03
N ILE A 172 10.02 -23.65 -4.36
CA ILE A 172 11.12 -24.37 -5.01
C ILE A 172 10.63 -25.39 -6.05
N LEU A 173 9.47 -26.00 -5.83
CA LEU A 173 8.86 -26.89 -6.82
C LEU A 173 8.40 -26.12 -8.05
N ASP A 174 7.75 -24.96 -7.83
CA ASP A 174 7.33 -24.05 -8.90
C ASP A 174 8.51 -23.47 -9.69
N MET A 175 9.68 -23.31 -9.05
CA MET A 175 10.93 -22.91 -9.67
C MET A 175 11.70 -24.07 -10.34
N GLY A 176 11.15 -25.28 -10.35
CA GLY A 176 11.71 -26.42 -11.06
C GLY A 176 12.88 -27.10 -10.38
N ALA A 177 12.90 -27.19 -9.05
CA ALA A 177 13.92 -27.95 -8.33
C ALA A 177 13.97 -29.42 -8.81
N ASN A 178 15.16 -29.94 -9.08
CA ASN A 178 15.33 -31.32 -9.56
C ASN A 178 14.88 -32.36 -8.52
N LYS A 179 15.15 -32.10 -7.24
CA LYS A 179 14.78 -32.98 -6.13
C LYS A 179 14.61 -32.16 -4.85
N ALA A 180 13.52 -32.41 -4.11
CA ALA A 180 13.32 -31.90 -2.77
C ALA A 180 13.30 -33.03 -1.74
N ILE A 181 14.00 -32.84 -0.62
CA ILE A 181 13.98 -33.71 0.55
C ILE A 181 13.35 -32.91 1.68
N LEU A 182 12.20 -33.37 2.17
CA LEU A 182 11.42 -32.67 3.18
C LEU A 182 11.54 -33.39 4.52
N ILE A 183 11.85 -32.66 5.57
CA ILE A 183 11.98 -33.21 6.94
C ILE A 183 11.12 -32.35 7.89
N ASP A 184 10.22 -33.02 8.63
CA ASP A 184 9.46 -32.41 9.71
C ASP A 184 9.12 -33.48 10.75
N GLN A 185 8.86 -33.02 11.99
CA GLN A 185 8.39 -33.91 13.08
C GLN A 185 6.87 -34.05 13.09
N ALA A 186 6.13 -33.16 12.40
CA ALA A 186 4.67 -33.11 12.40
C ALA A 186 4.12 -34.02 11.28
N GLU A 187 3.73 -35.26 11.59
CA GLU A 187 3.28 -36.26 10.61
C GLU A 187 2.03 -35.82 9.83
N THR A 188 0.98 -35.36 10.50
CA THR A 188 -0.27 -34.97 9.83
C THR A 188 -0.12 -33.79 8.87
N PRO A 189 0.53 -32.67 9.25
CA PRO A 189 0.80 -31.57 8.30
C PRO A 189 1.71 -32.00 7.14
N MET A 190 2.67 -32.90 7.40
CA MET A 190 3.56 -33.42 6.35
C MET A 190 2.81 -34.27 5.33
N HIS A 191 1.90 -35.12 5.80
CA HIS A 191 1.03 -35.92 4.93
C HIS A 191 0.11 -35.01 4.07
N ASN A 192 -0.45 -33.97 4.65
CA ASN A 192 -1.28 -32.99 3.92
C ASN A 192 -0.48 -32.28 2.84
N LEU A 193 0.73 -31.84 3.15
CA LEU A 193 1.64 -31.21 2.19
C LEU A 193 2.01 -32.20 1.06
N GLN A 194 2.24 -33.48 1.37
CA GLN A 194 2.50 -34.50 0.37
C GLN A 194 1.32 -34.70 -0.59
N LEU A 195 0.10 -34.75 -0.08
CA LEU A 195 -1.10 -34.87 -0.90
C LEU A 195 -1.34 -33.66 -1.80
N GLU A 196 -0.95 -32.47 -1.34
CA GLU A 196 -1.03 -31.23 -2.11
C GLU A 196 -0.05 -31.22 -3.29
N ILE A 197 1.18 -31.68 -3.06
CA ILE A 197 2.27 -31.66 -4.07
C ILE A 197 2.07 -32.73 -5.16
N LEU A 198 1.41 -33.86 -4.82
CA LEU A 198 1.22 -34.98 -5.75
C LEU A 198 -0.02 -34.81 -6.67
N LYS A 199 -0.75 -33.71 -6.57
CA LYS A 199 -1.86 -33.35 -7.47
C LYS A 199 -1.36 -32.64 -8.72
#